data_8ec6e13117630e35606a9531d6b52b6b
#
_entry.id   8ec6e13117630e35606a9531d6b52b6b
#
_cell.length_a   1.000
_cell.length_b   1.000
_cell.length_c   1.000
_cell.angle_alpha   90.00
_cell.angle_beta   90.00
_cell.angle_gamma   90.00
#
_symmetry.space_group_name_H-M   'P 1'
#
loop_
_entity.id
_entity.type
_entity.pdbx_description
1 polymer ?
#
loop_
_entity_poly.entity_id
_entity_poly.type
_entity_poly.pdbx_seq_one_letter_code
_entity_poly.pdbx_strand_id
1 'polypeptide(L)'
;RDRPNTTYTIDFTNSISDNNEKNVFENFSFAFSTGDIIDTLEVSGVLLNAENLEPMPGITIGLHNNLEDSAFVKLPFVRTSRTNDKGQFTIRNITPGTYHIFALNDVNRDYKFDQPGEDIAFLDSVIVPSFELTTRQDTTWKDSLTIDTIRTVGYTRFFPDNIELRLFKEKFERQYMVKPCLLYTSPS
;
A
#
# COMPACT_ATOMS: atom_id res chain seq x y z
N ARG A 1 21.92 -7.96 7.73
CA ARG A 1 22.77 -6.88 8.29
C ARG A 1 21.98 -5.60 8.18
N ASP A 2 21.65 -4.99 9.31
CA ASP A 2 20.83 -3.78 9.36
C ASP A 2 21.54 -2.61 8.63
N ARG A 3 20.75 -1.82 7.90
CA ARG A 3 21.28 -0.62 7.24
C ARG A 3 21.36 0.50 8.28
N PRO A 4 22.41 1.34 8.28
CA PRO A 4 22.49 2.50 9.17
C PRO A 4 21.45 3.55 8.78
N ASN A 5 21.00 4.36 9.73
CA ASN A 5 20.04 5.46 9.55
C ASN A 5 18.77 5.02 8.78
N THR A 6 18.21 3.88 9.16
CA THR A 6 17.06 3.30 8.47
C THR A 6 15.95 3.02 9.47
N THR A 7 14.74 3.46 9.17
CA THR A 7 13.53 3.09 9.92
C THR A 7 13.05 1.74 9.45
N TYR A 8 12.89 0.80 10.36
CA TYR A 8 12.28 -0.51 10.15
C TYR A 8 10.88 -0.53 10.73
N THR A 9 9.98 -1.17 10.04
CA THR A 9 8.60 -1.37 10.49
C THR A 9 8.30 -2.87 10.51
N ILE A 10 7.81 -3.36 11.64
CA ILE A 10 7.24 -4.69 11.79
C ILE A 10 5.73 -4.52 11.76
N ASP A 11 5.11 -5.01 10.70
CA ASP A 11 3.66 -4.99 10.55
C ASP A 11 3.09 -6.33 11.05
N PHE A 12 2.29 -6.26 12.09
CA PHE A 12 1.63 -7.43 12.67
C PHE A 12 0.28 -7.72 12.01
N THR A 13 -0.21 -6.82 11.14
CA THR A 13 -1.52 -6.93 10.51
C THR A 13 -2.62 -7.27 11.53
N ASN A 14 -3.25 -8.43 11.41
CA ASN A 14 -4.28 -8.95 12.30
C ASN A 14 -3.77 -10.10 13.20
N SER A 15 -2.46 -10.22 13.38
CA SER A 15 -1.86 -11.33 14.14
C SER A 15 -1.93 -11.15 15.68
N ILE A 16 -2.25 -9.95 16.13
CA ILE A 16 -2.40 -9.66 17.56
C ILE A 16 -3.88 -9.67 17.92
N SER A 17 -4.25 -10.49 18.87
CA SER A 17 -5.61 -10.52 19.39
C SER A 17 -5.61 -10.59 20.93
N ASP A 18 -6.67 -10.07 21.53
CA ASP A 18 -6.90 -10.24 22.96
C ASP A 18 -7.04 -11.72 23.32
N ASN A 19 -6.46 -12.10 24.46
CA ASN A 19 -6.44 -13.49 24.90
C ASN A 19 -7.82 -13.98 25.37
N ASN A 20 -8.66 -13.10 25.89
CA ASN A 20 -9.96 -13.45 26.45
C ASN A 20 -11.09 -13.43 25.44
N GLU A 21 -11.26 -12.30 24.73
CA GLU A 21 -12.40 -12.05 23.85
C GLU A 21 -12.08 -12.33 22.37
N LYS A 22 -10.79 -12.59 22.05
CA LYS A 22 -10.30 -12.80 20.69
C LYS A 22 -10.48 -11.58 19.75
N ASN A 23 -10.71 -10.39 20.35
CA ASN A 23 -10.75 -9.17 19.58
C ASN A 23 -9.40 -8.93 18.90
N VAL A 24 -9.41 -8.77 17.60
CA VAL A 24 -8.19 -8.52 16.81
C VAL A 24 -7.81 -7.05 16.95
N PHE A 25 -6.53 -6.80 17.26
CA PHE A 25 -5.94 -5.47 17.20
C PHE A 25 -5.46 -5.21 15.77
N GLU A 26 -6.33 -4.60 14.97
CA GLU A 26 -6.11 -4.42 13.54
C GLU A 26 -4.99 -3.41 13.25
N ASN A 27 -4.18 -3.71 12.23
CA ASN A 27 -3.17 -2.80 11.67
C ASN A 27 -2.12 -2.31 12.68
N PHE A 28 -1.79 -3.11 13.70
CA PHE A 28 -0.72 -2.76 14.61
C PHE A 28 0.64 -2.92 13.93
N SER A 29 1.43 -1.86 13.97
CA SER A 29 2.81 -1.87 13.50
C SER A 29 3.74 -1.28 14.55
N PHE A 30 4.93 -1.86 14.65
CA PHE A 30 6.01 -1.39 15.52
C PHE A 30 7.14 -0.86 14.65
N ALA A 31 7.56 0.38 14.90
CA ALA A 31 8.67 1.01 14.18
C ALA A 31 9.86 1.26 15.11
N PHE A 32 11.05 1.03 14.58
CA PHE A 32 12.30 1.41 15.22
C PHE A 32 13.31 1.89 14.18
N SER A 33 14.27 2.70 14.61
CA SER A 33 15.32 3.22 13.73
C SER A 33 16.69 2.77 14.19
N THR A 34 17.58 2.53 13.24
CA THR A 34 19.02 2.33 13.48
C THR A 34 19.80 3.65 13.49
N GLY A 35 19.11 4.78 13.41
CA GLY A 35 19.61 6.14 13.52
C GLY A 35 18.84 6.96 14.55
N ASP A 36 19.13 8.25 14.62
CA ASP A 36 18.54 9.16 15.61
C ASP A 36 17.12 9.62 15.26
N ILE A 37 16.67 9.36 14.04
CA ILE A 37 15.37 9.82 13.52
C ILE A 37 14.53 8.61 13.12
N ILE A 38 13.24 8.62 13.48
CA ILE A 38 12.21 7.71 12.98
C ILE A 38 11.40 8.46 11.95
N ASP A 39 11.23 7.85 10.77
CA ASP A 39 10.32 8.38 9.75
C ASP A 39 8.88 8.27 10.25
N THR A 40 8.08 9.31 10.05
CA THR A 40 6.72 9.40 10.61
C THR A 40 5.63 9.69 9.58
N LEU A 41 6.00 9.93 8.32
CA LEU A 41 5.00 10.22 7.29
C LEU A 41 4.14 9.00 7.00
N GLU A 42 2.89 9.27 6.63
CA GLU A 42 1.89 8.25 6.29
C GLU A 42 1.16 8.61 5.01
N VAL A 43 0.72 7.59 4.30
CA VAL A 43 -0.25 7.72 3.19
C VAL A 43 -1.35 6.69 3.38
N SER A 44 -2.57 7.03 3.00
CA SER A 44 -3.71 6.14 3.15
C SER A 44 -4.69 6.23 1.99
N GLY A 45 -5.49 5.19 1.85
CA GLY A 45 -6.46 5.12 0.79
C GLY A 45 -7.29 3.85 0.83
N VAL A 46 -7.92 3.55 -0.29
CA VAL A 46 -8.78 2.39 -0.49
C VAL A 46 -8.41 1.67 -1.78
N LEU A 47 -8.47 0.35 -1.74
CA LEU A 47 -8.33 -0.53 -2.89
C LEU A 47 -9.67 -1.16 -3.23
N LEU A 48 -10.11 -0.97 -4.46
CA LEU A 48 -11.35 -1.49 -5.00
C LEU A 48 -11.06 -2.42 -6.19
N ASN A 49 -11.94 -3.35 -6.44
CA ASN A 49 -11.92 -4.12 -7.68
C ASN A 49 -12.33 -3.22 -8.86
N ALA A 50 -11.60 -3.27 -9.97
CA ALA A 50 -11.84 -2.40 -11.12
C ALA A 50 -13.17 -2.68 -11.85
N GLU A 51 -13.72 -3.90 -11.74
CA GLU A 51 -14.93 -4.30 -12.45
C GLU A 51 -16.22 -3.92 -11.71
N ASN A 52 -16.25 -4.15 -10.38
CA ASN A 52 -17.47 -4.02 -9.57
C ASN A 52 -17.36 -3.00 -8.43
N LEU A 53 -16.18 -2.39 -8.23
CA LEU A 53 -15.86 -1.44 -7.17
C LEU A 53 -16.06 -2.00 -5.75
N GLU A 54 -16.02 -3.31 -5.58
CA GLU A 54 -16.03 -3.92 -4.26
C GLU A 54 -14.67 -3.77 -3.56
N PRO A 55 -14.67 -3.61 -2.22
CA PRO A 55 -13.43 -3.57 -1.46
C PRO A 55 -12.60 -4.84 -1.61
N MET A 56 -11.29 -4.71 -1.77
CA MET A 56 -10.36 -5.83 -1.93
C MET A 56 -9.51 -6.02 -0.68
N PRO A 57 -9.83 -7.01 0.18
CA PRO A 57 -9.08 -7.27 1.40
C PRO A 57 -7.82 -8.10 1.16
N GLY A 58 -6.84 -7.95 2.07
CA GLY A 58 -5.65 -8.80 2.12
C GLY A 58 -4.62 -8.59 1.02
N ILE A 59 -4.78 -7.56 0.20
CA ILE A 59 -3.88 -7.22 -0.91
C ILE A 59 -2.69 -6.40 -0.40
N THR A 60 -1.51 -6.69 -0.91
CA THR A 60 -0.29 -5.93 -0.58
C THR A 60 -0.27 -4.60 -1.34
N ILE A 61 -0.13 -3.50 -0.61
CA ILE A 61 0.11 -2.17 -1.16
C ILE A 61 1.55 -1.81 -0.91
N GLY A 62 2.24 -1.32 -1.93
CA GLY A 62 3.67 -1.02 -1.84
C GLY A 62 4.07 0.30 -2.47
N LEU A 63 5.15 0.86 -1.96
CA LEU A 63 5.78 2.08 -2.47
C LEU A 63 7.13 1.76 -3.11
N HIS A 64 7.39 2.41 -4.23
CA HIS A 64 8.71 2.48 -4.86
C HIS A 64 9.22 3.91 -4.87
N ASN A 65 10.46 4.10 -4.44
CA ASN A 65 11.20 5.37 -4.58
C ASN A 65 12.01 5.43 -5.89
N ASN A 66 12.16 4.32 -6.58
CA ASN A 66 12.65 4.31 -7.97
C ASN A 66 11.46 4.55 -8.89
N LEU A 67 11.52 5.64 -9.66
CA LEU A 67 10.42 6.10 -10.52
C LEU A 67 10.49 5.51 -11.94
N GLU A 68 11.38 4.54 -12.20
CA GLU A 68 11.40 3.80 -13.46
C GLU A 68 10.27 2.78 -13.52
N ASP A 69 9.61 2.64 -14.66
CA ASP A 69 8.51 1.67 -14.87
C ASP A 69 8.95 0.23 -14.59
N SER A 70 10.22 -0.08 -14.84
CA SER A 70 10.78 -1.40 -14.60
C SER A 70 10.99 -1.74 -13.12
N ALA A 71 10.86 -0.77 -12.20
CA ALA A 71 11.09 -0.98 -10.78
C ALA A 71 10.09 -1.97 -10.18
N PHE A 72 8.83 -1.88 -10.59
CA PHE A 72 7.75 -2.75 -10.12
C PHE A 72 7.99 -4.25 -10.39
N VAL A 73 8.65 -4.56 -11.51
CA VAL A 73 8.98 -5.94 -11.90
C VAL A 73 10.30 -6.42 -11.30
N LYS A 74 11.28 -5.51 -11.14
CA LYS A 74 12.66 -5.90 -10.81
C LYS A 74 13.01 -5.76 -9.33
N LEU A 75 12.39 -4.82 -8.65
CA LEU A 75 12.76 -4.44 -7.29
C LEU A 75 11.62 -4.71 -6.31
N PRO A 76 11.92 -5.14 -5.09
CA PRO A 76 10.91 -5.22 -4.04
C PRO A 76 10.49 -3.82 -3.59
N PHE A 77 9.30 -3.69 -3.04
CA PHE A 77 8.82 -2.46 -2.44
C PHE A 77 9.71 -1.95 -1.30
N VAL A 78 9.84 -0.64 -1.16
CA VAL A 78 10.57 -0.03 -0.02
C VAL A 78 9.74 0.06 1.24
N ARG A 79 8.42 0.16 1.09
CA ARG A 79 7.43 0.13 2.18
C ARG A 79 6.19 -0.59 1.70
N THR A 80 5.60 -1.37 2.58
CA THR A 80 4.38 -2.14 2.29
C THR A 80 3.37 -1.99 3.41
N SER A 81 2.11 -2.21 3.09
CA SER A 81 0.99 -2.43 4.00
C SER A 81 0.01 -3.41 3.37
N ARG A 82 -1.00 -3.85 4.11
CA ARG A 82 -2.07 -4.69 3.58
C ARG A 82 -3.41 -4.02 3.74
N THR A 83 -4.32 -4.30 2.82
CA THR A 83 -5.70 -3.85 2.91
C THR A 83 -6.46 -4.64 3.97
N ASN A 84 -7.29 -3.94 4.75
CA ASN A 84 -8.23 -4.55 5.70
C ASN A 84 -9.50 -5.07 4.99
N ASP A 85 -10.45 -5.60 5.76
CA ASP A 85 -11.71 -6.16 5.24
C ASP A 85 -12.58 -5.16 4.45
N LYS A 86 -12.33 -3.86 4.65
CA LYS A 86 -12.99 -2.76 3.92
C LYS A 86 -12.17 -2.25 2.72
N GLY A 87 -11.09 -2.94 2.37
CA GLY A 87 -10.17 -2.51 1.31
C GLY A 87 -9.32 -1.29 1.67
N GLN A 88 -9.36 -0.81 2.91
CA GLN A 88 -8.59 0.35 3.36
C GLN A 88 -7.15 -0.05 3.67
N PHE A 89 -6.22 0.85 3.38
CA PHE A 89 -4.80 0.67 3.71
C PHE A 89 -4.20 1.95 4.29
N THR A 90 -3.15 1.78 5.08
CA THR A 90 -2.30 2.87 5.57
C THR A 90 -0.86 2.39 5.54
N ILE A 91 -0.01 3.08 4.80
CA ILE A 91 1.44 2.83 4.80
C ILE A 91 2.07 3.87 5.71
N ARG A 92 2.80 3.41 6.72
CA ARG A 92 3.40 4.23 7.77
C ARG A 92 4.92 4.28 7.67
N ASN A 93 5.51 5.20 8.42
CA ASN A 93 6.95 5.33 8.59
C ASN A 93 7.68 5.56 7.25
N ILE A 94 7.12 6.46 6.44
CA ILE A 94 7.64 6.80 5.12
C ILE A 94 8.64 7.93 5.27
N THR A 95 9.82 7.77 4.65
CA THR A 95 10.83 8.83 4.52
C THR A 95 10.30 9.93 3.58
N PRO A 96 10.59 11.20 3.81
CA PRO A 96 10.28 12.25 2.85
C PRO A 96 10.87 11.94 1.46
N GLY A 97 10.06 12.05 0.42
CA GLY A 97 10.46 11.72 -0.95
C GLY A 97 9.29 11.63 -1.90
N THR A 98 9.60 11.20 -3.12
CA THR A 98 8.61 10.97 -4.19
C THR A 98 8.50 9.48 -4.46
N TYR A 99 7.28 8.99 -4.60
CA TYR A 99 7.01 7.56 -4.70
C TYR A 99 5.97 7.25 -5.79
N HIS A 100 6.13 6.10 -6.41
CA HIS A 100 5.03 5.40 -7.07
C HIS A 100 4.36 4.45 -6.09
N ILE A 101 3.04 4.32 -6.20
CA ILE A 101 2.22 3.40 -5.38
C ILE A 101 1.64 2.31 -6.28
N PHE A 102 1.72 1.09 -5.79
CA PHE A 102 1.18 -0.09 -6.45
C PHE A 102 0.40 -0.96 -5.47
N ALA A 103 -0.59 -1.68 -5.97
CA ALA A 103 -1.18 -2.81 -5.28
C ALA A 103 -0.79 -4.08 -6.04
N LEU A 104 -0.56 -5.16 -5.31
CA LEU A 104 -0.15 -6.45 -5.84
C LEU A 104 -0.84 -7.58 -5.06
N ASN A 105 -1.58 -8.41 -5.78
CA ASN A 105 -2.04 -9.69 -5.24
C ASN A 105 -0.90 -10.71 -5.38
N ASP A 106 0.08 -10.55 -4.51
CA ASP A 106 1.36 -11.26 -4.49
C ASP A 106 1.16 -12.71 -4.01
N VAL A 107 1.12 -13.63 -4.94
CA VAL A 107 0.87 -15.05 -4.68
C VAL A 107 2.11 -15.76 -4.12
N ASN A 108 3.30 -15.40 -4.60
CA ASN A 108 4.57 -16.00 -4.21
C ASN A 108 5.26 -15.29 -3.03
N ARG A 109 4.79 -14.10 -2.64
CA ARG A 109 5.28 -13.28 -1.53
C ARG A 109 6.72 -12.78 -1.70
N ASP A 110 7.08 -12.42 -2.91
CA ASP A 110 8.40 -11.84 -3.23
C ASP A 110 8.37 -10.31 -3.39
N TYR A 111 7.18 -9.70 -3.28
CA TYR A 111 6.94 -8.26 -3.39
C TYR A 111 7.31 -7.67 -4.75
N LYS A 112 7.15 -8.45 -5.82
CA LYS A 112 7.39 -8.06 -7.19
C LYS A 112 6.26 -8.55 -8.09
N PHE A 113 6.03 -7.85 -9.18
CA PHE A 113 5.13 -8.31 -10.22
C PHE A 113 5.91 -9.16 -11.23
N ASP A 114 5.86 -10.47 -11.08
CA ASP A 114 6.63 -11.39 -11.95
C ASP A 114 5.79 -12.55 -12.52
N GLN A 115 4.55 -12.71 -12.09
CA GLN A 115 3.68 -13.78 -12.55
C GLN A 115 2.44 -13.27 -13.30
N PRO A 116 2.12 -13.87 -14.46
CA PRO A 116 0.96 -13.47 -15.28
C PRO A 116 -0.41 -13.67 -14.61
N GLY A 117 -0.44 -14.21 -13.40
CA GLY A 117 -1.67 -14.49 -12.64
C GLY A 117 -1.97 -13.49 -11.54
N GLU A 118 -1.05 -12.59 -11.28
CA GLU A 118 -1.15 -11.59 -10.22
C GLU A 118 -2.00 -10.40 -10.66
N ASP A 119 -2.95 -10.03 -9.80
CA ASP A 119 -3.74 -8.83 -10.02
C ASP A 119 -2.96 -7.61 -9.53
N ILE A 120 -3.06 -6.51 -10.26
CA ILE A 120 -2.31 -5.28 -9.98
C ILE A 120 -3.21 -4.06 -9.94
N ALA A 121 -2.76 -3.03 -9.23
CA ALA A 121 -3.27 -1.67 -9.36
C ALA A 121 -2.12 -0.67 -9.23
N PHE A 122 -2.24 0.46 -9.86
CA PHE A 122 -1.25 1.54 -9.79
C PHE A 122 -1.91 2.91 -9.95
N LEU A 123 -1.17 3.93 -9.59
CA LEU A 123 -1.53 5.32 -9.85
C LEU A 123 -0.52 5.89 -10.83
N ASP A 124 -1.01 6.51 -11.92
CA ASP A 124 -0.14 7.13 -12.94
C ASP A 124 0.67 8.31 -12.38
N SER A 125 0.13 9.00 -11.37
CA SER A 125 0.79 10.12 -10.73
C SER A 125 1.67 9.66 -9.57
N VAL A 126 2.79 10.33 -9.39
CA VAL A 126 3.64 10.16 -8.21
C VAL A 126 2.97 10.76 -6.97
N ILE A 127 3.27 10.19 -5.81
CA ILE A 127 2.83 10.70 -4.51
C ILE A 127 4.01 11.29 -3.75
N VAL A 128 3.74 12.39 -3.03
CA VAL A 128 4.70 13.05 -2.14
C VAL A 128 4.06 13.10 -0.75
N PRO A 129 4.47 12.20 0.16
CA PRO A 129 3.94 12.19 1.51
C PRO A 129 4.23 13.49 2.23
N SER A 130 3.22 14.03 2.92
CA SER A 130 3.32 15.28 3.68
C SER A 130 2.42 15.26 4.91
N PHE A 131 2.50 16.26 5.75
CA PHE A 131 1.64 16.40 6.91
C PHE A 131 1.24 17.85 7.16
N GLU A 132 0.15 18.02 7.86
CA GLU A 132 -0.36 19.30 8.33
C GLU A 132 -0.76 19.18 9.80
N LEU A 133 -0.40 20.20 10.58
CA LEU A 133 -0.87 20.32 11.95
C LEU A 133 -2.24 21.00 11.94
N THR A 134 -3.24 20.34 12.43
CA THR A 134 -4.61 20.84 12.46
C THR A 134 -5.26 20.58 13.82
N THR A 135 -6.50 21.00 13.99
CA THR A 135 -7.24 20.80 15.24
C THR A 135 -8.56 20.13 14.96
N ARG A 136 -9.00 19.28 15.87
CA ARG A 136 -10.33 18.70 15.86
C ARG A 136 -11.03 18.92 17.19
N GLN A 137 -12.36 18.90 17.16
CA GLN A 137 -13.16 18.90 18.37
C GLN A 137 -13.44 17.45 18.80
N ASP A 138 -12.94 17.09 19.96
CA ASP A 138 -13.28 15.83 20.61
C ASP A 138 -14.42 16.08 21.60
N THR A 139 -15.53 15.35 21.45
CA THR A 139 -16.70 15.42 22.30
C THR A 139 -16.74 14.23 23.25
N THR A 140 -16.72 14.51 24.53
CA THR A 140 -16.93 13.49 25.58
C THR A 140 -18.41 13.51 25.97
N TRP A 141 -19.02 12.34 26.03
CA TRP A 141 -20.41 12.15 26.37
C TRP A 141 -20.56 11.69 27.80
N LYS A 142 -21.43 12.30 28.57
CA LYS A 142 -21.78 11.89 29.94
C LYS A 142 -22.75 10.72 29.94
N ASP A 143 -23.68 10.72 29.00
CA ASP A 143 -24.63 9.66 28.71
C ASP A 143 -24.98 9.69 27.21
N SER A 144 -25.85 8.80 26.73
CA SER A 144 -26.19 8.67 25.31
C SER A 144 -26.81 9.94 24.67
N LEU A 145 -27.18 10.92 25.43
CA LEU A 145 -27.89 12.14 24.95
C LEU A 145 -27.26 13.46 25.44
N THR A 146 -26.36 13.40 26.43
CA THR A 146 -25.80 14.61 27.08
C THR A 146 -24.32 14.72 26.84
N ILE A 147 -23.87 15.80 26.21
CA ILE A 147 -22.46 16.13 26.04
C ILE A 147 -21.90 16.59 27.39
N ASP A 148 -20.78 15.99 27.82
CA ASP A 148 -20.04 16.40 29.02
C ASP A 148 -19.09 17.55 28.70
N THR A 149 -18.21 17.33 27.73
CA THR A 149 -17.16 18.32 27.40
C THR A 149 -16.81 18.27 25.92
N ILE A 150 -16.59 19.45 25.33
CA ILE A 150 -16.01 19.60 23.99
C ILE A 150 -14.62 20.19 24.17
N ARG A 151 -13.60 19.49 23.67
CA ARG A 151 -12.20 19.95 23.70
C ARG A 151 -11.66 20.08 22.30
N THR A 152 -10.96 21.17 22.03
CA THR A 152 -10.17 21.31 20.80
C THR A 152 -8.81 20.67 21.03
N VAL A 153 -8.47 19.64 20.26
CA VAL A 153 -7.22 18.89 20.35
C VAL A 153 -6.43 19.07 19.06
N GLY A 154 -5.15 19.40 19.18
CA GLY A 154 -4.26 19.40 18.04
C GLY A 154 -3.95 17.96 17.60
N TYR A 155 -3.95 17.72 16.29
CA TYR A 155 -3.50 16.45 15.71
C TYR A 155 -2.78 16.68 14.38
N THR A 156 -1.96 15.71 14.00
CA THR A 156 -1.26 15.72 12.71
C THR A 156 -2.10 14.97 11.71
N ARG A 157 -2.41 15.61 10.58
CA ARG A 157 -3.04 14.98 9.44
C ARG A 157 -2.01 14.72 8.37
N PHE A 158 -1.94 13.48 7.89
CA PHE A 158 -1.02 13.07 6.84
C PHE A 158 -1.70 13.07 5.47
N PHE A 159 -0.91 13.31 4.43
CA PHE A 159 -1.37 13.34 3.05
C PHE A 159 -0.42 12.56 2.14
N PRO A 160 -0.96 12.02 1.00
CA PRO A 160 -2.38 11.90 0.67
C PRO A 160 -3.12 10.89 1.57
N ASP A 161 -4.37 11.22 1.92
CA ASP A 161 -5.24 10.39 2.77
C ASP A 161 -6.46 9.82 2.02
N ASN A 162 -6.51 10.02 0.71
CA ASN A 162 -7.66 9.70 -0.14
C ASN A 162 -7.24 8.97 -1.44
N ILE A 163 -6.18 8.18 -1.40
CA ILE A 163 -5.72 7.42 -2.56
C ILE A 163 -6.77 6.35 -2.91
N GLU A 164 -7.23 6.32 -4.15
CA GLU A 164 -8.07 5.26 -4.68
C GLU A 164 -7.29 4.44 -5.70
N LEU A 165 -7.14 3.14 -5.44
CA LEU A 165 -6.53 2.18 -6.34
C LEU A 165 -7.59 1.21 -6.85
N ARG A 166 -7.47 0.79 -8.11
CA ARG A 166 -8.38 -0.15 -8.75
C ARG A 166 -7.63 -1.38 -9.22
N LEU A 167 -7.91 -2.51 -8.57
CA LEU A 167 -7.26 -3.79 -8.84
C LEU A 167 -7.84 -4.43 -10.08
N PHE A 168 -6.99 -4.82 -11.01
CA PHE A 168 -7.36 -5.51 -12.24
C PHE A 168 -6.36 -6.61 -12.56
N LYS A 169 -6.78 -7.55 -13.40
CA LYS A 169 -5.92 -8.60 -13.92
C LYS A 169 -5.41 -8.23 -15.30
N GLU A 170 -4.11 -8.23 -15.47
CA GLU A 170 -3.52 -8.01 -16.79
C GLU A 170 -3.76 -9.23 -17.70
N LYS A 171 -4.25 -8.98 -18.91
CA LYS A 171 -4.44 -10.03 -19.91
C LYS A 171 -3.18 -10.16 -20.74
N PHE A 172 -2.38 -11.16 -20.45
CA PHE A 172 -1.24 -11.52 -21.28
C PHE A 172 -1.70 -12.30 -22.50
N GLU A 173 -1.76 -11.65 -23.65
CA GLU A 173 -1.86 -12.35 -24.92
C GLU A 173 -0.49 -12.93 -25.25
N ARG A 174 -0.37 -14.27 -25.27
CA ARG A 174 0.83 -14.91 -25.76
C ARG A 174 1.01 -14.57 -27.22
N GLN A 175 2.02 -13.78 -27.54
CA GLN A 175 2.44 -13.59 -28.91
C GLN A 175 3.06 -14.90 -29.42
N TYR A 176 2.35 -15.58 -30.31
CA TYR A 176 2.90 -16.70 -31.03
C TYR A 176 3.64 -16.15 -32.26
N MET A 177 4.94 -16.40 -32.38
CA MET A 177 5.59 -16.30 -33.67
C MET A 177 4.98 -17.36 -34.59
N VAL A 178 4.09 -16.96 -35.48
CA VAL A 178 3.72 -17.81 -36.62
C VAL A 178 5.02 -17.99 -37.40
N LYS A 179 5.45 -19.27 -37.58
CA LYS A 179 6.63 -19.58 -38.38
C LYS A 179 6.58 -18.75 -39.66
N PRO A 180 7.62 -17.96 -39.98
CA PRO A 180 7.66 -17.27 -41.24
C PRO A 180 7.52 -18.32 -42.34
N CYS A 181 6.54 -18.16 -43.20
CA CYS A 181 6.42 -18.94 -44.39
C CYS A 181 7.66 -18.59 -45.26
N LEU A 182 8.67 -19.47 -45.23
CA LEU A 182 9.81 -19.37 -46.12
C LEU A 182 9.24 -19.61 -47.52
N LEU A 183 8.99 -18.53 -48.27
CA LEU A 183 8.83 -18.62 -49.72
C LEU A 183 10.19 -19.09 -50.28
N TYR A 184 10.28 -20.39 -50.52
CA TYR A 184 11.34 -20.94 -51.33
C TYR A 184 11.19 -20.36 -52.75
N THR A 185 11.95 -19.36 -53.09
CA THR A 185 12.23 -19.06 -54.50
C THR A 185 13.22 -20.11 -55.02
N SER A 186 12.75 -21.02 -55.79
CA SER A 186 13.60 -21.96 -56.55
C SER A 186 14.48 -21.14 -57.51
N PRO A 187 15.81 -21.33 -57.49
CA PRO A 187 16.65 -20.76 -58.55
C PRO A 187 16.39 -21.52 -59.84
N SER A 188 16.07 -20.79 -60.89
CA SER A 188 16.05 -21.24 -62.28
C SER A 188 17.46 -21.45 -62.84
#